data_15095bcb1d168b0d3f76c1df6c126332
#
_entry.id   15095bcb1d168b0d3f76c1df6c126332
#
_cell.length_a   1.000
_cell.length_b   1.000
_cell.length_c   1.000
_cell.angle_alpha   90.00
_cell.angle_beta   90.00
_cell.angle_gamma   90.00
#
_symmetry.space_group_name_H-M   'P 1'
#
loop_
_entity.id
_entity.type
_entity.pdbx_description
1 polymer ?
#
loop_
_entity_poly.entity_id
_entity_poly.type
_entity_poly.pdbx_seq_one_letter_code
_entity_poly.pdbx_strand_id
1 'polypeptide(L)'
;MAEIERRFVSERRPDPTGPGRALQYIPSEVRDGSVLTAAEIERYNRQGFLEPRQVLPADEAADLRAYFDDLLTHVLEADDKRNSYSINTYHVVCERLHDLVTDPRITNMAADLLGDELVCWGSHLFAKLPGDGKEVPFHQDAVYWPMTPSRSVSVWLAIDDVDEENAAMRFIPGSHLDGALPHHLRDLDGTRVLGQEVYADELDGRSEYVDAMPAGYASLHSDMLLHGSAANDSTRRRAGLTLRYVGAEVRLIDGYDYWRKSAVHVHGGDPSGFWYDRRRPDGEHPEKMSQLWGEFDGQPMDD
;
A
#
# COMPACT_ATOMS: atom_id res chain seq x y z
N MET A 1 -19.85 -11.71 8.40
CA MET A 1 -18.38 -11.60 8.47
C MET A 1 -17.70 -12.29 7.29
N ALA A 2 -18.00 -13.54 6.96
CA ALA A 2 -17.35 -14.26 5.84
C ALA A 2 -17.60 -13.65 4.44
N GLU A 3 -18.66 -12.92 4.21
CA GLU A 3 -19.08 -12.47 2.88
C GLU A 3 -18.43 -11.14 2.46
N ILE A 4 -18.08 -10.27 3.42
CA ILE A 4 -17.35 -9.02 3.14
C ILE A 4 -15.84 -9.25 3.08
N GLU A 5 -15.33 -10.15 3.93
CA GLU A 5 -13.94 -10.62 3.80
C GLU A 5 -13.72 -11.28 2.44
N ARG A 6 -14.72 -11.96 1.86
CA ARG A 6 -14.70 -12.47 0.49
C ARG A 6 -14.72 -11.38 -0.60
N ARG A 7 -15.23 -10.18 -0.33
CA ARG A 7 -15.25 -9.08 -1.31
C ARG A 7 -13.87 -8.46 -1.53
N PHE A 8 -13.02 -8.39 -0.51
CA PHE A 8 -11.61 -8.00 -0.68
C PHE A 8 -10.74 -9.10 -1.31
N VAL A 9 -11.20 -10.33 -1.26
CA VAL A 9 -10.60 -11.51 -1.84
C VAL A 9 -11.51 -12.00 -2.96
N SER A 10 -11.70 -11.18 -4.02
CA SER A 10 -12.57 -11.56 -5.13
C SER A 10 -12.06 -12.86 -5.76
N GLU A 11 -12.98 -13.76 -6.15
CA GLU A 11 -12.71 -14.98 -6.92
C GLU A 11 -12.03 -14.70 -8.29
N ARG A 12 -11.82 -13.43 -8.64
CA ARG A 12 -11.18 -12.93 -9.87
C ARG A 12 -9.74 -12.48 -9.66
N ARG A 13 -8.99 -13.14 -8.77
CA ARG A 13 -7.57 -12.78 -8.62
C ARG A 13 -6.81 -13.12 -9.88
N PRO A 14 -5.95 -12.20 -10.36
CA PRO A 14 -5.05 -12.54 -11.44
C PRO A 14 -4.16 -13.70 -10.97
N ASP A 15 -4.04 -14.71 -11.81
CA ASP A 15 -3.02 -15.73 -11.64
C ASP A 15 -1.65 -15.03 -11.72
N PRO A 16 -0.81 -15.10 -10.68
CA PRO A 16 0.51 -14.48 -10.69
C PRO A 16 1.39 -15.03 -11.83
N THR A 17 1.07 -16.22 -12.33
CA THR A 17 1.74 -16.85 -13.46
C THR A 17 0.93 -16.72 -14.76
N GLY A 18 -0.21 -16.02 -14.73
CA GLY A 18 -1.11 -15.86 -15.85
C GLY A 18 -0.45 -15.19 -17.06
N PRO A 19 -0.85 -15.58 -18.28
CA PRO A 19 -0.27 -15.01 -19.49
C PRO A 19 -0.52 -13.50 -19.56
N GLY A 20 0.50 -12.75 -19.93
CA GLY A 20 0.44 -11.30 -20.15
C GLY A 20 0.85 -10.43 -18.96
N ARG A 21 1.28 -11.02 -17.83
CA ARG A 21 1.85 -10.26 -16.71
C ARG A 21 3.37 -10.38 -16.65
N ALA A 22 4.05 -9.25 -16.56
CA ALA A 22 5.49 -9.18 -16.32
C ALA A 22 5.72 -8.95 -14.82
N LEU A 23 5.81 -10.03 -14.05
CA LEU A 23 6.05 -10.02 -12.60
C LEU A 23 7.52 -10.26 -12.31
N GLN A 24 8.33 -9.29 -12.70
CA GLN A 24 9.75 -9.24 -12.42
C GLN A 24 10.12 -7.83 -11.99
N TYR A 25 11.02 -7.73 -11.04
CA TYR A 25 11.51 -6.43 -10.60
C TYR A 25 12.22 -5.69 -11.73
N ILE A 26 11.87 -4.41 -11.89
CA ILE A 26 12.50 -3.49 -12.83
C ILE A 26 13.32 -2.50 -12.00
N PRO A 27 14.66 -2.53 -12.08
CA PRO A 27 15.51 -1.61 -11.33
C PRO A 27 15.25 -0.15 -11.69
N SER A 28 15.40 0.72 -10.70
CA SER A 28 15.48 2.16 -10.98
C SER A 28 16.73 2.46 -11.79
N GLU A 29 16.55 3.20 -12.88
CA GLU A 29 17.63 3.70 -13.73
C GLU A 29 18.02 5.15 -13.39
N VAL A 30 17.30 5.79 -12.46
CA VAL A 30 17.60 7.14 -11.99
C VAL A 30 18.96 7.13 -11.30
N ARG A 31 19.85 8.03 -11.70
CA ARG A 31 21.22 8.10 -11.18
C ARG A 31 21.46 9.25 -10.24
N ASP A 32 20.76 10.35 -10.47
CA ASP A 32 20.83 11.57 -9.68
C ASP A 32 19.42 11.91 -9.23
N GLY A 33 19.04 11.41 -8.05
CA GLY A 33 17.74 11.70 -7.45
C GLY A 33 17.64 13.14 -6.95
N SER A 34 16.43 13.64 -6.85
CA SER A 34 16.14 14.99 -6.31
C SER A 34 16.29 15.03 -4.79
N VAL A 35 15.98 13.93 -4.11
CA VAL A 35 16.01 13.76 -2.65
C VAL A 35 16.71 12.48 -2.21
N LEU A 36 16.77 11.45 -3.05
CA LEU A 36 17.51 10.21 -2.80
C LEU A 36 18.90 10.29 -3.42
N THR A 37 19.91 9.90 -2.66
CA THR A 37 21.26 9.77 -3.17
C THR A 37 21.40 8.56 -4.10
N ALA A 38 22.37 8.57 -5.00
CA ALA A 38 22.69 7.42 -5.84
C ALA A 38 22.89 6.12 -5.03
N ALA A 39 23.53 6.23 -3.85
CA ALA A 39 23.74 5.09 -2.96
C ALA A 39 22.45 4.53 -2.36
N GLU A 40 21.44 5.37 -2.08
CA GLU A 40 20.12 4.94 -1.62
C GLU A 40 19.35 4.25 -2.75
N ILE A 41 19.38 4.80 -3.97
CA ILE A 41 18.75 4.18 -5.15
C ILE A 41 19.41 2.82 -5.45
N GLU A 42 20.74 2.72 -5.39
CA GLU A 42 21.43 1.45 -5.54
C GLU A 42 21.08 0.45 -4.43
N ARG A 43 20.92 0.93 -3.19
CA ARG A 43 20.47 0.11 -2.05
C ARG A 43 19.07 -0.41 -2.29
N TYR A 44 18.12 0.45 -2.72
CA TYR A 44 16.78 0.04 -3.09
C TYR A 44 16.79 -1.03 -4.17
N ASN A 45 17.56 -0.86 -5.24
CA ASN A 45 17.70 -1.85 -6.30
C ASN A 45 18.25 -3.19 -5.80
N ARG A 46 19.08 -3.19 -4.75
CA ARG A 46 19.67 -4.41 -4.18
C ARG A 46 18.79 -5.07 -3.12
N GLN A 47 18.13 -4.27 -2.27
CA GLN A 47 17.38 -4.77 -1.11
C GLN A 47 15.87 -4.83 -1.33
N GLY A 48 15.32 -4.04 -2.26
CA GLY A 48 13.90 -3.92 -2.55
C GLY A 48 13.17 -2.93 -1.65
N PHE A 49 13.88 -2.26 -0.74
CA PHE A 49 13.29 -1.25 0.13
C PHE A 49 14.31 -0.17 0.51
N LEU A 50 13.81 0.94 1.04
CA LEU A 50 14.57 1.95 1.76
C LEU A 50 14.12 2.01 3.22
N GLU A 51 15.11 2.10 4.09
CA GLU A 51 14.92 2.26 5.52
C GLU A 51 14.13 3.53 5.85
N PRO A 52 13.46 3.59 7.02
CA PRO A 52 12.65 4.71 7.41
C PRO A 52 13.41 6.04 7.44
N ARG A 53 12.76 7.08 6.93
CA ARG A 53 13.26 8.45 7.00
C ARG A 53 12.15 9.41 7.40
N GLN A 54 12.48 10.51 8.05
CA GLN A 54 11.51 11.49 8.46
C GLN A 54 10.90 12.19 7.25
N VAL A 55 9.57 12.19 7.19
CA VAL A 55 8.76 12.89 6.18
C VAL A 55 8.01 14.04 6.83
N LEU A 56 7.38 13.79 7.98
CA LEU A 56 6.64 14.79 8.73
C LEU A 56 7.40 15.19 10.00
N PRO A 57 7.47 16.48 10.32
CA PRO A 57 7.87 16.93 11.65
C PRO A 57 6.93 16.37 12.74
N ALA A 58 7.37 16.36 13.98
CA ALA A 58 6.63 15.73 15.07
C ALA A 58 5.24 16.36 15.32
N ASP A 59 5.10 17.65 15.10
CA ASP A 59 3.82 18.36 15.21
C ASP A 59 2.86 17.98 14.08
N GLU A 60 3.32 17.91 12.83
CA GLU A 60 2.50 17.45 11.70
C GLU A 60 2.12 15.97 11.86
N ALA A 61 3.03 15.13 12.38
CA ALA A 61 2.75 13.72 12.66
C ALA A 61 1.67 13.58 13.76
N ALA A 62 1.72 14.41 14.81
CA ALA A 62 0.70 14.43 15.85
C ALA A 62 -0.67 14.88 15.32
N ASP A 63 -0.69 15.89 14.45
CA ASP A 63 -1.91 16.37 13.80
C ASP A 63 -2.49 15.30 12.84
N LEU A 64 -1.64 14.60 12.11
CA LEU A 64 -2.07 13.49 11.23
C LEU A 64 -2.65 12.34 12.06
N ARG A 65 -2.04 12.04 13.20
CA ARG A 65 -2.56 11.02 14.11
C ARG A 65 -3.94 11.38 14.64
N ALA A 66 -4.15 12.62 15.09
CA ALA A 66 -5.45 13.10 15.55
C ALA A 66 -6.52 13.01 14.44
N TYR A 67 -6.17 13.44 13.23
CA TYR A 67 -7.03 13.30 12.06
C TYR A 67 -7.39 11.82 11.77
N PHE A 68 -6.41 10.92 11.88
CA PHE A 68 -6.67 9.49 11.68
C PHE A 68 -7.59 8.92 12.77
N ASP A 69 -7.45 9.37 14.02
CA ASP A 69 -8.31 8.93 15.12
C ASP A 69 -9.77 9.30 14.86
N ASP A 70 -10.03 10.50 14.36
CA ASP A 70 -11.37 10.97 13.98
C ASP A 70 -11.92 10.16 12.79
N LEU A 71 -11.09 9.94 11.75
CA LEU A 71 -11.49 9.18 10.57
C LEU A 71 -11.77 7.71 10.91
N LEU A 72 -10.92 7.08 11.74
CA LEU A 72 -11.12 5.71 12.20
C LEU A 72 -12.41 5.57 13.01
N THR A 73 -12.67 6.52 13.91
CA THR A 73 -13.91 6.56 14.69
C THR A 73 -15.12 6.63 13.77
N HIS A 74 -15.12 7.54 12.79
CA HIS A 74 -16.18 7.66 11.78
C HIS A 74 -16.42 6.34 11.04
N VAL A 75 -15.35 5.64 10.64
CA VAL A 75 -15.47 4.37 9.91
C VAL A 75 -16.00 3.24 10.80
N LEU A 76 -15.55 3.17 12.06
CA LEU A 76 -15.99 2.14 12.99
C LEU A 76 -17.45 2.33 13.48
N GLU A 77 -17.92 3.58 13.52
CA GLU A 77 -19.29 3.92 13.86
C GLU A 77 -20.28 3.76 12.70
N ALA A 78 -19.78 3.65 11.47
CA ALA A 78 -20.60 3.40 10.30
C ALA A 78 -21.17 1.96 10.37
N ASP A 79 -22.49 1.82 10.29
CA ASP A 79 -23.18 0.51 10.33
C ASP A 79 -23.13 -0.19 8.95
N ASP A 80 -21.95 -0.24 8.35
CA ASP A 80 -21.73 -0.81 7.02
C ASP A 80 -20.63 -1.88 6.97
N LYS A 81 -20.26 -2.41 8.15
CA LYS A 81 -19.29 -3.50 8.35
C LYS A 81 -17.83 -3.13 8.00
N ARG A 82 -17.51 -1.86 7.74
CA ARG A 82 -16.11 -1.41 7.65
C ARG A 82 -15.40 -1.61 9.00
N ASN A 83 -14.09 -1.77 8.95
CA ASN A 83 -13.25 -1.99 10.12
C ASN A 83 -11.92 -1.22 9.98
N SER A 84 -11.00 -1.39 10.93
CA SER A 84 -9.70 -0.69 10.95
C SER A 84 -8.78 -0.98 9.75
N TYR A 85 -9.13 -1.95 8.90
CA TYR A 85 -8.45 -2.28 7.65
C TYR A 85 -9.20 -1.81 6.40
N SER A 86 -10.31 -1.09 6.56
CA SER A 86 -11.21 -0.75 5.43
C SER A 86 -11.05 0.68 4.91
N ILE A 87 -10.07 1.46 5.44
CA ILE A 87 -9.88 2.85 5.03
C ILE A 87 -8.99 2.89 3.78
N ASN A 88 -9.58 2.50 2.65
CA ASN A 88 -8.89 2.39 1.37
C ASN A 88 -9.41 3.44 0.38
N THR A 89 -8.52 4.09 -0.36
CA THR A 89 -8.80 5.11 -1.39
C THR A 89 -9.51 6.39 -0.89
N TYR A 90 -9.53 6.66 0.39
CA TYR A 90 -10.21 7.85 0.95
C TYR A 90 -9.62 9.19 0.47
N HIS A 91 -8.44 9.20 -0.14
CA HIS A 91 -7.88 10.39 -0.78
C HIS A 91 -8.75 10.96 -1.92
N VAL A 92 -9.73 10.19 -2.43
CA VAL A 92 -10.66 10.67 -3.45
C VAL A 92 -11.83 11.49 -2.87
N VAL A 93 -12.02 11.45 -1.55
CA VAL A 93 -13.09 12.16 -0.82
C VAL A 93 -12.60 12.97 0.36
N CYS A 94 -11.36 12.80 0.79
CA CYS A 94 -10.75 13.50 1.91
C CYS A 94 -9.59 14.37 1.43
N GLU A 95 -9.73 15.66 1.60
CA GLU A 95 -8.78 16.68 1.15
C GLU A 95 -7.39 16.45 1.74
N ARG A 96 -7.32 16.18 3.05
CA ARG A 96 -6.05 15.95 3.75
C ARG A 96 -5.30 14.70 3.25
N LEU A 97 -6.02 13.63 2.93
CA LEU A 97 -5.40 12.43 2.37
C LEU A 97 -4.94 12.66 0.92
N HIS A 98 -5.68 13.47 0.16
CA HIS A 98 -5.24 13.88 -1.17
C HIS A 98 -3.96 14.71 -1.11
N ASP A 99 -3.85 15.64 -0.16
CA ASP A 99 -2.65 16.45 0.03
C ASP A 99 -1.44 15.59 0.38
N LEU A 100 -1.59 14.54 1.18
CA LEU A 100 -0.52 13.58 1.46
C LEU A 100 -0.12 12.76 0.23
N VAL A 101 -1.09 12.35 -0.60
CA VAL A 101 -0.84 11.64 -1.86
C VAL A 101 0.02 12.46 -2.81
N THR A 102 -0.13 13.78 -2.79
CA THR A 102 0.57 14.71 -3.67
C THR A 102 1.73 15.46 -3.00
N ASP A 103 2.02 15.17 -1.74
CA ASP A 103 3.08 15.86 -0.98
C ASP A 103 4.46 15.65 -1.61
N PRO A 104 5.18 16.73 -1.98
CA PRO A 104 6.51 16.61 -2.59
C PRO A 104 7.55 15.88 -1.73
N ARG A 105 7.39 15.91 -0.39
CA ARG A 105 8.27 15.17 0.53
C ARG A 105 8.18 13.65 0.31
N ILE A 106 7.04 13.19 -0.24
CA ILE A 106 6.75 11.78 -0.52
C ILE A 106 6.94 11.48 -2.00
N THR A 107 6.31 12.29 -2.87
CA THR A 107 6.30 12.01 -4.31
C THR A 107 7.67 12.14 -4.95
N ASN A 108 8.55 13.03 -4.45
CA ASN A 108 9.92 13.13 -4.94
C ASN A 108 10.72 11.84 -4.69
N MET A 109 10.51 11.17 -3.54
CA MET A 109 11.18 9.88 -3.29
C MET A 109 10.71 8.79 -4.26
N ALA A 110 9.39 8.77 -4.54
CA ALA A 110 8.85 7.83 -5.52
C ALA A 110 9.35 8.13 -6.95
N ALA A 111 9.46 9.42 -7.32
CA ALA A 111 10.00 9.84 -8.61
C ALA A 111 11.48 9.47 -8.79
N ASP A 112 12.28 9.60 -7.74
CA ASP A 112 13.69 9.18 -7.75
C ASP A 112 13.86 7.65 -7.95
N LEU A 113 12.80 6.86 -7.74
CA LEU A 113 12.81 5.41 -7.97
C LEU A 113 12.12 5.00 -9.28
N LEU A 114 11.05 5.68 -9.67
CA LEU A 114 10.21 5.29 -10.80
C LEU A 114 10.35 6.19 -12.04
N GLY A 115 10.96 7.37 -11.89
CA GLY A 115 10.98 8.41 -12.92
C GLY A 115 9.85 9.43 -12.75
N ASP A 116 9.81 10.45 -13.64
CA ASP A 116 8.97 11.63 -13.43
C ASP A 116 7.50 11.46 -13.84
N GLU A 117 7.18 10.49 -14.68
CA GLU A 117 5.80 10.22 -15.10
C GLU A 117 5.15 9.27 -14.10
N LEU A 118 4.53 9.84 -13.05
CA LEU A 118 4.02 9.09 -11.92
C LEU A 118 2.52 9.29 -11.68
N VAL A 119 1.92 8.22 -11.19
CA VAL A 119 0.54 8.19 -10.71
C VAL A 119 0.48 7.52 -9.36
N CYS A 120 -0.20 8.15 -8.39
CA CYS A 120 -0.65 7.45 -7.19
C CYS A 120 -1.98 6.77 -7.51
N TRP A 121 -2.00 5.44 -7.55
CA TRP A 121 -3.21 4.70 -7.87
C TRP A 121 -4.06 4.34 -6.67
N GLY A 122 -3.50 4.41 -5.46
CA GLY A 122 -4.23 4.07 -4.25
C GLY A 122 -3.55 4.51 -2.97
N SER A 123 -4.36 4.71 -1.95
CA SER A 123 -3.91 4.94 -0.57
C SER A 123 -4.66 4.02 0.37
N HIS A 124 -4.03 3.57 1.45
CA HIS A 124 -4.65 2.69 2.41
C HIS A 124 -4.16 3.01 3.82
N LEU A 125 -5.06 3.51 4.66
CA LEU A 125 -4.87 3.61 6.09
C LEU A 125 -5.15 2.24 6.73
N PHE A 126 -4.13 1.68 7.36
CA PHE A 126 -4.13 0.32 7.89
C PHE A 126 -3.80 0.34 9.38
N ALA A 127 -4.71 -0.13 10.22
CA ALA A 127 -4.50 -0.11 11.66
C ALA A 127 -4.72 -1.48 12.31
N LYS A 128 -3.68 -1.99 12.96
CA LYS A 128 -3.77 -3.09 13.92
C LYS A 128 -4.10 -2.51 15.28
N LEU A 129 -5.31 -2.76 15.77
CA LEU A 129 -5.73 -2.31 17.09
C LEU A 129 -4.99 -3.09 18.20
N PRO A 130 -4.94 -2.57 19.44
CA PRO A 130 -4.39 -3.32 20.56
C PRO A 130 -5.05 -4.70 20.71
N GLY A 131 -4.25 -5.75 20.79
CA GLY A 131 -4.75 -7.12 20.90
C GLY A 131 -5.40 -7.67 19.63
N ASP A 132 -5.19 -7.03 18.47
CA ASP A 132 -5.65 -7.54 17.18
C ASP A 132 -4.81 -8.76 16.77
N GLY A 133 -5.36 -9.94 16.99
CA GLY A 133 -4.71 -11.22 16.73
C GLY A 133 -4.49 -11.56 15.25
N LYS A 134 -4.68 -10.61 14.32
CA LYS A 134 -4.55 -10.86 12.88
C LYS A 134 -3.13 -10.57 12.39
N GLU A 135 -2.52 -11.57 11.77
CA GLU A 135 -1.28 -11.40 11.02
C GLU A 135 -1.54 -10.90 9.59
N VAL A 136 -0.54 -10.29 9.00
CA VAL A 136 -0.41 -10.13 7.55
C VAL A 136 0.65 -11.12 7.11
N PRO A 137 0.28 -12.26 6.49
CA PRO A 137 1.23 -13.26 6.05
C PRO A 137 2.25 -12.68 5.07
N PHE A 138 3.44 -13.29 4.96
CA PHE A 138 4.42 -12.88 3.96
C PHE A 138 3.86 -13.06 2.56
N HIS A 139 3.93 -12.00 1.77
CA HIS A 139 3.39 -11.92 0.43
C HIS A 139 4.17 -10.93 -0.44
N GLN A 140 3.91 -10.95 -1.73
CA GLN A 140 4.34 -9.93 -2.69
C GLN A 140 3.10 -9.18 -3.16
N ASP A 141 3.08 -7.87 -3.02
CA ASP A 141 1.97 -7.00 -3.44
C ASP A 141 1.63 -7.17 -4.93
N ALA A 142 2.64 -7.28 -5.79
CA ALA A 142 2.48 -7.45 -7.23
C ALA A 142 1.64 -8.67 -7.61
N VAL A 143 1.62 -9.72 -6.78
CA VAL A 143 0.80 -10.91 -7.03
C VAL A 143 -0.68 -10.62 -6.86
N TYR A 144 -1.03 -9.68 -5.97
CA TYR A 144 -2.41 -9.26 -5.73
C TYR A 144 -2.93 -8.25 -6.74
N TRP A 145 -2.04 -7.37 -7.23
CA TRP A 145 -2.46 -6.25 -8.07
C TRP A 145 -2.58 -6.65 -9.52
N PRO A 146 -3.67 -6.31 -10.20
CA PRO A 146 -3.91 -6.66 -11.60
C PRO A 146 -3.12 -5.77 -12.55
N MET A 147 -1.82 -5.59 -12.31
CA MET A 147 -0.96 -4.62 -13.00
C MET A 147 0.20 -5.30 -13.74
N THR A 148 0.65 -4.67 -14.81
CA THR A 148 1.80 -5.08 -15.61
C THR A 148 2.42 -3.87 -16.34
N PRO A 149 3.76 -3.74 -16.41
CA PRO A 149 4.74 -4.50 -15.67
C PRO A 149 4.65 -4.28 -14.16
N SER A 150 5.33 -5.11 -13.35
CA SER A 150 5.54 -4.88 -11.92
C SER A 150 6.54 -3.74 -11.75
N ARG A 151 6.02 -2.52 -11.59
CA ARG A 151 6.82 -1.30 -11.38
C ARG A 151 6.06 -0.33 -10.48
N SER A 152 5.95 -0.72 -9.21
CA SER A 152 5.29 0.06 -8.18
C SER A 152 6.16 0.23 -6.95
N VAL A 153 6.02 1.38 -6.31
CA VAL A 153 6.62 1.69 -5.01
C VAL A 153 5.50 1.97 -4.02
N SER A 154 5.50 1.25 -2.92
CA SER A 154 4.69 1.56 -1.75
C SER A 154 5.50 2.42 -0.79
N VAL A 155 4.98 3.60 -0.45
CA VAL A 155 5.47 4.45 0.64
C VAL A 155 4.60 4.17 1.85
N TRP A 156 5.19 3.66 2.93
CA TRP A 156 4.48 3.38 4.17
C TRP A 156 4.83 4.43 5.22
N LEU A 157 3.90 5.35 5.49
CA LEU A 157 4.04 6.45 6.45
C LEU A 157 3.46 6.01 7.81
N ALA A 158 4.30 5.99 8.84
CA ALA A 158 3.90 5.66 10.19
C ALA A 158 3.03 6.78 10.81
N ILE A 159 1.83 6.43 11.26
CA ILE A 159 0.91 7.29 12.01
C ILE A 159 1.16 7.18 13.52
N ASP A 160 1.42 5.98 13.98
CA ASP A 160 1.87 5.68 15.35
C ASP A 160 3.38 5.37 15.33
N ASP A 161 4.02 5.43 16.50
CA ASP A 161 5.33 4.80 16.69
C ASP A 161 5.21 3.30 16.47
N VAL A 162 6.11 2.75 15.68
CA VAL A 162 6.07 1.35 15.23
C VAL A 162 7.35 0.65 15.61
N ASP A 163 7.21 -0.50 16.26
CA ASP A 163 8.30 -1.36 16.63
C ASP A 163 7.89 -2.85 16.59
N GLU A 164 8.78 -3.72 16.98
CA GLU A 164 8.52 -5.16 16.96
C GLU A 164 7.37 -5.56 17.91
N GLU A 165 7.20 -4.85 19.04
CA GLU A 165 6.17 -5.16 20.03
C GLU A 165 4.76 -4.94 19.49
N ASN A 166 4.53 -3.85 18.71
CA ASN A 166 3.23 -3.55 18.11
C ASN A 166 3.11 -3.99 16.65
N ALA A 167 3.89 -4.99 16.26
CA ALA A 167 3.82 -5.66 14.95
C ALA A 167 4.26 -4.80 13.76
N ALA A 168 5.46 -4.21 13.84
CA ALA A 168 6.13 -3.60 12.69
C ALA A 168 6.11 -4.53 11.47
N MET A 169 6.12 -3.95 10.27
CA MET A 169 6.35 -4.73 9.07
C MET A 169 7.71 -5.41 9.11
N ARG A 170 7.80 -6.54 8.42
CA ARG A 170 9.03 -7.29 8.21
C ARG A 170 9.25 -7.46 6.73
N PHE A 171 10.46 -7.18 6.28
CA PHE A 171 10.90 -7.34 4.90
C PHE A 171 11.89 -8.49 4.79
N ILE A 172 11.87 -9.19 3.66
CA ILE A 172 12.92 -10.14 3.28
C ILE A 172 13.84 -9.44 2.26
N PRO A 173 15.00 -8.91 2.70
CA PRO A 173 15.89 -8.15 1.81
C PRO A 173 16.32 -8.96 0.61
N GLY A 174 16.21 -8.36 -0.59
CA GLY A 174 16.62 -8.98 -1.84
C GLY A 174 15.60 -9.92 -2.50
N SER A 175 14.51 -10.28 -1.80
CA SER A 175 13.50 -11.23 -2.32
C SER A 175 12.76 -10.75 -3.58
N HIS A 176 12.74 -9.44 -3.83
CA HIS A 176 12.16 -8.85 -5.04
C HIS A 176 12.89 -9.27 -6.32
N LEU A 177 14.15 -9.71 -6.21
CA LEU A 177 14.96 -10.17 -7.35
C LEU A 177 14.62 -11.59 -7.79
N ASP A 178 13.89 -12.35 -6.98
CA ASP A 178 13.50 -13.73 -7.26
C ASP A 178 12.33 -13.83 -8.25
N GLY A 179 11.73 -12.69 -8.63
CA GLY A 179 10.50 -12.66 -9.43
C GLY A 179 9.26 -13.01 -8.60
N ALA A 180 8.18 -13.39 -9.26
CA ALA A 180 6.96 -13.83 -8.57
C ALA A 180 7.19 -15.20 -7.94
N LEU A 181 7.12 -15.26 -6.62
CA LEU A 181 7.24 -16.50 -5.86
C LEU A 181 5.91 -17.24 -5.80
N PRO A 182 5.93 -18.57 -5.62
CA PRO A 182 4.70 -19.36 -5.46
C PRO A 182 3.93 -18.94 -4.20
N HIS A 183 2.63 -18.70 -4.36
CA HIS A 183 1.71 -18.39 -3.29
C HIS A 183 0.60 -19.44 -3.23
N HIS A 184 0.06 -19.66 -2.05
CA HIS A 184 -1.13 -20.48 -1.87
C HIS A 184 -2.29 -19.67 -1.27
N LEU A 185 -3.51 -20.09 -1.56
CA LEU A 185 -4.71 -19.52 -0.97
C LEU A 185 -4.98 -20.19 0.38
N ARG A 186 -5.34 -19.36 1.36
CA ARG A 186 -5.82 -19.77 2.67
C ARG A 186 -7.19 -19.19 2.94
N ASP A 187 -7.99 -19.91 3.69
CA ASP A 187 -9.24 -19.37 4.19
C ASP A 187 -8.98 -18.26 5.20
N LEU A 188 -9.79 -17.21 5.16
CA LEU A 188 -9.79 -16.15 6.16
C LEU A 188 -10.55 -16.66 7.40
N ASP A 189 -9.80 -17.25 8.32
CA ASP A 189 -10.32 -17.85 9.56
C ASP A 189 -10.43 -16.85 10.73
N GLY A 190 -10.16 -15.56 10.44
CA GLY A 190 -10.16 -14.49 11.45
C GLY A 190 -8.81 -14.25 12.11
N THR A 191 -7.79 -15.07 11.81
CA THR A 191 -6.40 -14.88 12.30
C THR A 191 -5.51 -14.16 11.29
N ARG A 192 -6.03 -13.85 10.10
CA ARG A 192 -5.29 -13.26 8.96
C ARG A 192 -6.06 -12.14 8.32
N VAL A 193 -5.31 -11.16 7.84
CA VAL A 193 -5.83 -10.06 7.03
C VAL A 193 -5.91 -10.43 5.56
N LEU A 194 -4.93 -11.23 5.06
CA LEU A 194 -4.85 -11.64 3.67
C LEU A 194 -5.09 -13.17 3.55
N GLY A 195 -5.84 -13.56 2.53
CA GLY A 195 -6.09 -14.97 2.19
C GLY A 195 -5.08 -15.58 1.23
N GLN A 196 -3.94 -14.96 1.02
CA GLN A 196 -2.87 -15.46 0.18
C GLN A 196 -1.53 -15.24 0.87
N GLU A 197 -0.68 -16.25 0.87
CA GLU A 197 0.66 -16.20 1.47
C GLU A 197 1.65 -16.96 0.59
N VAL A 198 2.92 -16.57 0.67
CA VAL A 198 4.02 -17.33 0.06
C VAL A 198 4.18 -18.66 0.79
N TYR A 199 4.67 -19.71 0.10
CA TYR A 199 4.97 -20.97 0.77
C TYR A 199 6.10 -20.80 1.80
N ALA A 200 6.00 -21.48 2.93
CA ALA A 200 6.92 -21.31 4.05
C ALA A 200 8.39 -21.64 3.69
N ASP A 201 8.62 -22.58 2.79
CA ASP A 201 9.95 -22.95 2.29
C ASP A 201 10.62 -21.81 1.50
N GLU A 202 9.86 -20.89 0.94
CA GLU A 202 10.40 -19.68 0.31
C GLU A 202 11.01 -18.69 1.32
N LEU A 203 10.73 -18.87 2.61
CA LEU A 203 11.28 -18.05 3.70
C LEU A 203 12.52 -18.70 4.34
N ASP A 204 12.76 -19.99 4.09
CA ASP A 204 13.81 -20.76 4.74
C ASP A 204 15.20 -20.17 4.51
N GLY A 205 15.93 -19.93 5.61
CA GLY A 205 17.29 -19.40 5.60
C GLY A 205 17.41 -17.92 5.22
N ARG A 206 16.30 -17.21 5.03
CA ARG A 206 16.31 -15.76 4.76
C ARG A 206 16.33 -14.98 6.07
N SER A 207 17.01 -13.85 6.04
CA SER A 207 16.99 -12.90 7.16
C SER A 207 15.83 -11.93 7.00
N GLU A 208 15.25 -11.51 8.13
CA GLU A 208 14.22 -10.49 8.19
C GLU A 208 14.80 -9.14 8.60
N TYR A 209 14.28 -8.08 8.02
CA TYR A 209 14.47 -6.71 8.47
C TYR A 209 13.17 -6.23 9.13
N VAL A 210 13.26 -5.72 10.35
CA VAL A 210 12.10 -5.14 11.06
C VAL A 210 12.01 -3.65 10.74
N ASP A 211 10.91 -3.25 10.14
CA ASP A 211 10.65 -1.87 9.69
C ASP A 211 10.08 -1.01 10.84
N ALA A 212 10.90 -0.83 11.88
CA ALA A 212 10.57 -0.04 13.07
C ALA A 212 10.87 1.44 12.83
N MET A 213 9.93 2.32 13.21
CA MET A 213 10.09 3.76 13.02
C MET A 213 9.19 4.60 13.92
N PRO A 214 9.58 5.85 14.23
CA PRO A 214 8.70 6.82 14.88
C PRO A 214 7.56 7.25 13.95
N ALA A 215 6.48 7.78 14.54
CA ALA A 215 5.42 8.47 13.80
C ALA A 215 6.00 9.61 12.93
N GLY A 216 5.44 9.80 11.73
CA GLY A 216 5.92 10.78 10.76
C GLY A 216 7.12 10.34 9.92
N TYR A 217 7.66 9.14 10.15
CA TYR A 217 8.66 8.52 9.28
C TYR A 217 8.00 7.63 8.24
N ALA A 218 8.67 7.42 7.11
CA ALA A 218 8.19 6.52 6.07
C ALA A 218 9.32 5.64 5.55
N SER A 219 9.01 4.39 5.27
CA SER A 219 9.80 3.46 4.48
C SER A 219 9.22 3.33 3.06
N LEU A 220 10.05 2.87 2.12
CA LEU A 220 9.64 2.60 0.74
C LEU A 220 9.95 1.16 0.39
N HIS A 221 9.04 0.45 -0.26
CA HIS A 221 9.30 -0.91 -0.73
C HIS A 221 8.70 -1.19 -2.11
N SER A 222 9.35 -2.11 -2.82
CA SER A 222 8.89 -2.61 -4.11
C SER A 222 7.69 -3.54 -3.93
N ASP A 223 6.76 -3.50 -4.89
CA ASP A 223 5.65 -4.44 -4.99
C ASP A 223 6.07 -5.92 -5.10
N MET A 224 7.32 -6.18 -5.50
CA MET A 224 7.89 -7.52 -5.59
C MET A 224 8.58 -7.97 -4.30
N LEU A 225 8.75 -7.09 -3.30
CA LEU A 225 9.41 -7.46 -2.05
C LEU A 225 8.50 -8.33 -1.18
N LEU A 226 9.01 -9.46 -0.70
CA LEU A 226 8.35 -10.24 0.34
C LEU A 226 8.28 -9.43 1.63
N HIS A 227 7.05 -9.22 2.11
CA HIS A 227 6.81 -8.53 3.35
C HIS A 227 5.57 -9.08 4.07
N GLY A 228 5.52 -8.83 5.37
CA GLY A 228 4.42 -9.26 6.22
C GLY A 228 4.47 -8.57 7.58
N SER A 229 3.60 -8.95 8.50
CA SER A 229 3.66 -8.51 9.90
C SER A 229 2.94 -9.48 10.81
N ALA A 230 3.49 -9.69 12.01
CA ALA A 230 2.86 -10.51 13.04
C ALA A 230 1.50 -9.94 13.50
N ALA A 231 0.76 -10.68 14.30
CA ALA A 231 -0.37 -10.16 15.07
C ALA A 231 0.10 -9.07 16.04
N ASN A 232 -0.76 -8.10 16.34
CA ASN A 232 -0.47 -7.08 17.35
C ASN A 232 -1.05 -7.53 18.71
N ASP A 233 -0.23 -8.21 19.48
CA ASP A 233 -0.61 -8.67 20.83
C ASP A 233 -0.32 -7.62 21.92
N SER A 234 0.19 -6.45 21.53
CA SER A 234 0.53 -5.36 22.46
C SER A 234 -0.69 -4.55 22.90
N THR A 235 -0.48 -3.66 23.86
CA THR A 235 -1.47 -2.68 24.32
C THR A 235 -1.48 -1.40 23.48
N ARG A 236 -0.61 -1.29 22.47
CA ARG A 236 -0.46 -0.14 21.58
C ARG A 236 -1.03 -0.43 20.22
N ARG A 237 -1.71 0.55 19.62
CA ARG A 237 -2.11 0.49 18.21
C ARG A 237 -0.87 0.59 17.30
N ARG A 238 -0.96 0.00 16.12
CA ARG A 238 -0.02 0.21 15.02
C ARG A 238 -0.79 0.66 13.80
N ALA A 239 -0.71 1.94 13.48
CA ALA A 239 -1.36 2.54 12.32
C ALA A 239 -0.34 3.13 11.34
N GLY A 240 -0.62 2.97 10.07
CA GLY A 240 0.17 3.55 8.98
C GLY A 240 -0.68 3.83 7.74
N LEU A 241 -0.18 4.76 6.94
CA LEU A 241 -0.75 5.11 5.63
C LEU A 241 0.17 4.57 4.54
N THR A 242 -0.34 3.66 3.74
CA THR A 242 0.34 3.19 2.52
C THR A 242 -0.11 4.06 1.35
N LEU A 243 0.84 4.63 0.62
CA LEU A 243 0.65 5.36 -0.62
C LEU A 243 1.33 4.58 -1.75
N ARG A 244 0.59 4.28 -2.82
CA ARG A 244 1.05 3.36 -3.88
C ARG A 244 1.24 4.11 -5.18
N TYR A 245 2.48 4.21 -5.62
CA TYR A 245 2.87 4.91 -6.84
C TYR A 245 3.31 3.92 -7.91
N VAL A 246 2.92 4.21 -9.15
CA VAL A 246 3.34 3.47 -10.35
C VAL A 246 3.89 4.43 -11.39
N GLY A 247 4.78 3.94 -12.24
CA GLY A 247 5.12 4.64 -13.47
C GLY A 247 3.90 4.69 -14.42
N ALA A 248 3.77 5.77 -15.18
CA ALA A 248 2.63 5.97 -16.07
C ALA A 248 2.50 4.90 -17.17
N GLU A 249 3.56 4.12 -17.44
CA GLU A 249 3.56 3.01 -18.38
C GLU A 249 2.86 1.74 -17.86
N VAL A 250 2.65 1.62 -16.54
CA VAL A 250 1.96 0.48 -15.94
C VAL A 250 0.50 0.44 -16.41
N ARG A 251 0.03 -0.74 -16.76
CA ARG A 251 -1.33 -0.99 -17.23
C ARG A 251 -2.04 -2.01 -16.36
N LEU A 252 -3.35 -1.95 -16.36
CA LEU A 252 -4.20 -2.96 -15.74
C LEU A 252 -4.46 -4.09 -16.73
N ILE A 253 -4.56 -5.31 -16.23
CA ILE A 253 -5.03 -6.44 -17.04
C ILE A 253 -6.55 -6.33 -17.27
N ASP A 254 -7.03 -7.01 -18.30
CA ASP A 254 -8.43 -6.96 -18.71
C ASP A 254 -9.39 -7.26 -17.55
N GLY A 255 -10.43 -6.45 -17.42
CA GLY A 255 -11.47 -6.58 -16.40
C GLY A 255 -11.21 -5.80 -15.11
N TYR A 256 -10.09 -5.10 -15.00
CA TYR A 256 -9.73 -4.32 -13.81
C TYR A 256 -9.65 -2.80 -14.06
N ASP A 257 -10.15 -2.31 -15.17
CA ASP A 257 -10.11 -0.89 -15.55
C ASP A 257 -10.64 0.09 -14.49
N TYR A 258 -11.50 -0.38 -13.59
CA TYR A 258 -12.05 0.43 -12.51
C TYR A 258 -10.98 0.87 -11.49
N TRP A 259 -9.87 0.12 -11.34
CA TRP A 259 -8.78 0.49 -10.43
C TRP A 259 -8.11 1.83 -10.80
N ARG A 260 -8.11 2.19 -12.08
CA ARG A 260 -7.53 3.48 -12.52
C ARG A 260 -8.35 4.69 -12.09
N LYS A 261 -9.61 4.50 -11.67
CA LYS A 261 -10.52 5.59 -11.33
C LYS A 261 -10.16 6.33 -10.04
N SER A 262 -9.42 5.72 -9.12
CA SER A 262 -8.94 6.34 -7.88
C SER A 262 -7.62 7.10 -8.06
N ALA A 263 -7.02 7.03 -9.23
CA ALA A 263 -5.68 7.56 -9.46
C ALA A 263 -5.63 9.09 -9.40
N VAL A 264 -4.49 9.59 -8.94
CA VAL A 264 -4.12 11.00 -8.88
C VAL A 264 -2.78 11.15 -9.59
N HIS A 265 -2.68 12.06 -10.54
CA HIS A 265 -1.42 12.36 -11.19
C HIS A 265 -0.51 13.12 -10.23
N VAL A 266 0.75 12.70 -10.17
CA VAL A 266 1.83 13.39 -9.45
C VAL A 266 3.00 13.57 -10.42
N HIS A 267 3.89 14.52 -10.18
CA HIS A 267 4.95 14.89 -11.11
C HIS A 267 4.43 15.10 -12.55
N GLY A 268 5.04 14.51 -13.56
CA GLY A 268 4.62 14.56 -14.96
C GLY A 268 3.27 13.89 -15.27
N GLY A 269 2.72 13.16 -14.31
CA GLY A 269 1.45 12.47 -14.45
C GLY A 269 1.47 11.34 -15.48
N ASP A 270 0.37 11.17 -16.20
CA ASP A 270 0.24 10.17 -17.27
C ASP A 270 -0.02 10.83 -18.63
N PRO A 271 1.02 11.06 -19.47
CA PRO A 271 0.85 11.63 -20.79
C PRO A 271 0.02 10.77 -21.74
N SER A 272 -0.14 9.48 -21.47
CA SER A 272 -0.94 8.57 -22.29
C SER A 272 -2.45 8.72 -22.07
N GLY A 273 -2.85 9.31 -20.92
CA GLY A 273 -4.25 9.47 -20.54
C GLY A 273 -4.93 8.15 -20.14
N PHE A 274 -4.16 7.09 -19.83
CA PHE A 274 -4.74 5.83 -19.35
C PHE A 274 -5.25 5.94 -17.92
N TRP A 275 -4.45 6.51 -17.01
CA TRP A 275 -4.82 6.70 -15.62
C TRP A 275 -5.71 7.93 -15.46
N TYR A 276 -6.75 7.85 -14.63
CA TYR A 276 -7.54 9.01 -14.25
C TYR A 276 -6.70 9.97 -13.41
N ASP A 277 -7.14 11.22 -13.40
CA ASP A 277 -6.59 12.26 -12.54
C ASP A 277 -7.72 12.79 -11.66
N ARG A 278 -7.84 12.22 -10.47
CA ARG A 278 -8.84 12.67 -9.48
C ARG A 278 -8.44 14.04 -8.95
N ARG A 279 -9.36 14.97 -9.06
CA ARG A 279 -9.19 16.30 -8.49
C ARG A 279 -9.17 16.25 -6.97
N ARG A 280 -8.42 17.16 -6.38
CA ARG A 280 -8.43 17.40 -4.94
C ARG A 280 -9.86 17.63 -4.47
N PRO A 281 -10.34 16.90 -3.44
CA PRO A 281 -11.65 17.17 -2.82
C PRO A 281 -11.74 18.61 -2.26
N ASP A 282 -12.94 19.11 -2.10
CA ASP A 282 -13.25 20.44 -1.55
C ASP A 282 -13.45 20.42 0.00
N GLY A 283 -12.95 19.38 0.66
CA GLY A 283 -13.05 19.16 2.10
C GLY A 283 -12.96 17.70 2.49
N GLU A 284 -13.39 17.41 3.72
CA GLU A 284 -13.39 16.08 4.30
C GLU A 284 -14.80 15.47 4.18
N HIS A 285 -14.93 14.44 3.35
CA HIS A 285 -16.21 13.80 3.02
C HIS A 285 -16.16 12.27 3.17
N PRO A 286 -15.71 11.71 4.30
CA PRO A 286 -15.55 10.27 4.46
C PRO A 286 -16.87 9.50 4.30
N GLU A 287 -18.03 10.14 4.54
CA GLU A 287 -19.37 9.58 4.35
C GLU A 287 -19.68 9.26 2.87
N LYS A 288 -19.06 9.98 1.92
CA LYS A 288 -19.25 9.72 0.49
C LYS A 288 -18.60 8.41 0.04
N MET A 289 -17.68 7.88 0.85
CA MET A 289 -16.94 6.68 0.47
C MET A 289 -17.84 5.45 0.32
N SER A 290 -18.88 5.31 1.14
CA SER A 290 -19.85 4.24 1.02
C SER A 290 -20.61 4.25 -0.32
N GLN A 291 -20.82 5.44 -0.90
CA GLN A 291 -21.50 5.59 -2.20
C GLN A 291 -20.53 5.32 -3.37
N LEU A 292 -19.25 5.64 -3.21
CA LEU A 292 -18.22 5.47 -4.24
C LEU A 292 -17.60 4.07 -4.24
N TRP A 293 -17.81 3.29 -3.19
CA TRP A 293 -17.16 1.98 -3.03
C TRP A 293 -17.40 1.07 -4.24
N GLY A 294 -18.63 1.02 -4.77
CA GLY A 294 -18.97 0.27 -5.96
C GLY A 294 -18.25 0.74 -7.23
N GLU A 295 -17.82 2.01 -7.30
CA GLU A 295 -17.02 2.51 -8.43
C GLU A 295 -15.60 1.95 -8.45
N PHE A 296 -15.03 1.65 -7.27
CA PHE A 296 -13.65 1.18 -7.12
C PHE A 296 -13.52 -0.33 -6.96
N ASP A 297 -14.60 -1.01 -6.60
CA ASP A 297 -14.66 -2.46 -6.41
C ASP A 297 -15.13 -3.22 -7.65
N GLY A 298 -15.67 -2.51 -8.65
CA GLY A 298 -16.20 -3.12 -9.88
C GLY A 298 -17.41 -4.02 -9.68
N GLN A 299 -17.97 -4.02 -8.47
CA GLN A 299 -19.23 -4.69 -8.15
C GLN A 299 -20.34 -3.64 -8.02
N PRO A 300 -21.53 -3.84 -8.61
CA PRO A 300 -22.70 -3.06 -8.23
C PRO A 300 -22.92 -3.23 -6.73
N MET A 301 -23.19 -2.15 -6.02
CA MET A 301 -23.75 -2.24 -4.69
C MET A 301 -25.13 -2.89 -4.89
N ASP A 302 -25.28 -4.15 -4.49
CA ASP A 302 -26.60 -4.76 -4.42
C ASP A 302 -27.42 -3.96 -3.39
N ASP A 303 -28.56 -3.45 -3.83
CA ASP A 303 -29.57 -2.70 -3.07
C ASP A 303 -30.04 -3.46 -1.82
#